data_3f89065754f82f5c4305bbaa682d7629
#
_entry.id   3f89065754f82f5c4305bbaa682d7629
#
_cell.length_a   1.000
_cell.length_b   1.000
_cell.length_c   1.000
_cell.angle_alpha   90.00
_cell.angle_beta   90.00
_cell.angle_gamma   90.00
#
_symmetry.space_group_name_H-M   'P 1'
#
loop_
_entity.id
_entity.type
_entity.pdbx_description
1 polymer ?
#
loop_
_entity_poly.entity_id
_entity_poly.type
_entity_poly.pdbx_seq_one_letter_code
_entity_poly.pdbx_strand_id
1 'polypeptide(L)'
;MGNNGQHHLSYFSDTSINGIALPQKFTFPFYYVPHPLTLLAVADLQKYLNEQTNLNHNFGLDDEQEGPVIGKMFGVLVVQDADGRLGYLSAFSGKMAGSNDHSKFVPPVFDMLIEDSFFLKGQDIINTINQQVKTIEADENYINQKQEHEQATTLSLEEIASSKKQLKTNKDRRKKLREAQKGILDEPDYEAFEADLIKQSLRDKHEFNILSNKWEQHLTELKSRIAQFEDEAERLKKDRRERSSALQQQLFEQYVFLNIDNWEKSLHEIFAATVFGKPPAAAGECATPKLLQYAFKRGYKPLAMAEFWWGAAPKSEIRQHKQFYPACTGKCKPILAHMLEGMAVDDNPLLENPTESNVIDIIYEDDYFVIVNKSADLRSVPGVNIHDSVYSRLKSRFDDIEPLIVHRLDMGTSGLLVVAKTKEAHKFIQAQFLKRTVTKRYTALLSKVITESEGEISLPLRADLLNRPRQLVCFNEGKKAVTKWKVIQRNEHTTKVHFWPLTGRTHQLRMHSAHLQGLNAPIVGDDLYGTGAKRLYLHAAYLQFVHPQSKQTITFEIPEDF
;
A
#
# COMPACT_ATOMS: atom_id res chain seq x y z
N MET A 1 -31.01 25.32 -12.64
CA MET A 1 -31.03 26.76 -12.90
C MET A 1 -29.90 27.43 -12.15
N GLY A 2 -28.96 28.02 -12.88
CA GLY A 2 -28.24 29.20 -12.53
C GLY A 2 -27.17 29.15 -11.45
N ASN A 3 -26.00 28.58 -11.74
CA ASN A 3 -24.81 29.00 -11.04
C ASN A 3 -24.24 30.23 -11.76
N ASN A 4 -24.48 31.42 -11.18
CA ASN A 4 -23.94 32.71 -11.64
C ASN A 4 -22.42 32.60 -11.74
N GLY A 5 -21.86 33.03 -12.87
CA GLY A 5 -20.48 33.06 -13.30
C GLY A 5 -19.38 33.38 -12.29
N GLN A 6 -19.15 32.54 -11.31
CA GLN A 6 -17.93 32.59 -10.54
C GLN A 6 -16.77 32.14 -11.44
N HIS A 7 -15.93 33.08 -11.86
CA HIS A 7 -14.72 32.79 -12.60
C HIS A 7 -13.67 32.28 -11.62
N HIS A 8 -13.39 30.94 -11.66
CA HIS A 8 -12.29 30.33 -10.88
C HIS A 8 -10.91 30.55 -11.52
N LEU A 9 -10.84 31.34 -12.58
CA LEU A 9 -9.61 31.70 -13.28
C LEU A 9 -8.93 32.87 -12.59
N SER A 10 -7.73 32.68 -12.11
CA SER A 10 -6.83 33.71 -11.59
C SER A 10 -5.84 34.11 -12.68
N TYR A 11 -5.81 35.38 -13.09
CA TYR A 11 -4.89 35.85 -14.12
C TYR A 11 -3.53 36.19 -13.54
N PHE A 12 -2.49 35.89 -14.31
CA PHE A 12 -1.14 36.41 -14.01
C PHE A 12 -1.05 37.91 -14.34
N SER A 13 -0.20 38.63 -13.62
CA SER A 13 0.20 39.98 -14.03
C SER A 13 1.27 39.86 -15.13
N ASP A 14 1.23 40.74 -16.11
CA ASP A 14 2.19 40.75 -17.22
C ASP A 14 3.64 40.84 -16.73
N THR A 15 3.87 41.55 -15.64
CA THR A 15 5.19 41.68 -15.02
C THR A 15 5.70 40.37 -14.42
N SER A 16 4.81 39.51 -13.92
CA SER A 16 5.19 38.24 -13.26
C SER A 16 5.59 37.14 -14.25
N ILE A 17 5.07 37.22 -15.48
CA ILE A 17 5.30 36.20 -16.52
C ILE A 17 6.29 36.66 -17.60
N ASN A 18 6.77 37.90 -17.53
CA ASN A 18 7.68 38.46 -18.52
C ASN A 18 8.98 37.62 -18.61
N GLY A 19 9.33 37.23 -19.83
CA GLY A 19 10.50 36.40 -20.10
C GLY A 19 10.34 34.90 -19.86
N ILE A 20 9.16 34.43 -19.44
CA ILE A 20 8.90 32.99 -19.31
C ILE A 20 8.32 32.48 -20.65
N ALA A 21 9.05 31.56 -21.30
CA ALA A 21 8.56 30.91 -22.51
C ALA A 21 7.34 30.01 -22.23
N LEU A 22 6.37 30.02 -23.15
CA LEU A 22 5.24 29.10 -23.06
C LEU A 22 5.65 27.66 -23.39
N PRO A 23 5.10 26.66 -22.68
CA PRO A 23 5.37 25.28 -23.02
C PRO A 23 4.77 24.95 -24.39
N GLN A 24 5.51 24.17 -25.19
CA GLN A 24 5.06 23.73 -26.52
C GLN A 24 4.09 22.55 -26.45
N LYS A 25 4.25 21.70 -25.44
CA LYS A 25 3.41 20.53 -25.13
C LYS A 25 2.84 20.67 -23.73
N PHE A 26 1.75 19.99 -23.47
CA PHE A 26 1.17 19.89 -22.13
C PHE A 26 2.04 18.98 -21.23
N THR A 27 2.19 19.33 -19.97
CA THR A 27 2.95 18.55 -18.97
C THR A 27 2.51 17.08 -18.95
N PHE A 28 3.45 16.13 -19.02
CA PHE A 28 3.16 14.71 -18.79
C PHE A 28 2.83 14.46 -17.32
N PRO A 29 1.56 14.08 -16.96
CA PRO A 29 1.09 14.19 -15.56
C PRO A 29 1.74 13.21 -14.58
N PHE A 30 2.39 12.13 -15.08
CA PHE A 30 2.84 11.02 -14.24
C PHE A 30 4.33 11.07 -13.90
N TYR A 31 5.07 11.97 -14.53
CA TYR A 31 6.47 12.25 -14.22
C TYR A 31 6.88 13.57 -14.89
N TYR A 32 7.15 14.60 -14.11
CA TYR A 32 7.46 15.93 -14.64
C TYR A 32 8.28 16.77 -13.67
N VAL A 33 8.97 17.76 -14.22
CA VAL A 33 9.49 18.91 -13.48
C VAL A 33 8.51 20.07 -13.68
N PRO A 34 8.03 20.73 -12.61
CA PRO A 34 7.07 21.82 -12.74
C PRO A 34 7.58 22.95 -13.64
N HIS A 35 6.75 23.38 -14.59
CA HIS A 35 7.07 24.52 -15.46
C HIS A 35 7.11 25.83 -14.64
N PRO A 36 7.98 26.82 -14.99
CA PRO A 36 8.06 28.08 -14.25
C PRO A 36 6.71 28.80 -14.04
N LEU A 37 5.81 28.79 -15.02
CA LEU A 37 4.45 29.32 -14.86
C LEU A 37 3.64 28.57 -13.78
N THR A 38 3.80 27.26 -13.68
CA THR A 38 3.11 26.49 -12.62
C THR A 38 3.70 26.77 -11.25
N LEU A 39 5.02 27.06 -11.15
CA LEU A 39 5.65 27.46 -9.89
C LEU A 39 5.09 28.79 -9.37
N LEU A 40 4.85 29.77 -10.26
CA LEU A 40 4.18 31.03 -9.90
C LEU A 40 2.75 30.80 -9.39
N ALA A 41 1.97 29.98 -10.11
CA ALA A 41 0.61 29.64 -9.69
C ALA A 41 0.57 28.89 -8.35
N VAL A 42 1.51 27.96 -8.13
CA VAL A 42 1.65 27.25 -6.87
C VAL A 42 2.05 28.18 -5.73
N ALA A 43 2.98 29.12 -5.95
CA ALA A 43 3.38 30.08 -4.93
C ALA A 43 2.20 30.98 -4.49
N ASP A 44 1.38 31.45 -5.45
CA ASP A 44 0.18 32.24 -5.15
C ASP A 44 -0.88 31.39 -4.40
N LEU A 45 -1.12 30.15 -4.81
CA LEU A 45 -2.03 29.25 -4.11
C LEU A 45 -1.54 28.91 -2.70
N GLN A 46 -0.24 28.67 -2.51
CA GLN A 46 0.34 28.42 -1.18
C GLN A 46 0.24 29.64 -0.27
N LYS A 47 0.40 30.86 -0.83
CA LYS A 47 0.16 32.11 -0.10
C LYS A 47 -1.29 32.18 0.37
N TYR A 48 -2.26 31.95 -0.54
CA TYR A 48 -3.68 31.90 -0.18
C TYR A 48 -3.96 30.88 0.92
N LEU A 49 -3.39 29.66 0.83
CA LEU A 49 -3.59 28.60 1.84
C LEU A 49 -3.00 28.94 3.21
N ASN A 50 -1.96 29.77 3.26
CA ASN A 50 -1.39 30.28 4.52
C ASN A 50 -2.23 31.40 5.13
N GLU A 51 -2.79 32.28 4.32
CA GLU A 51 -3.42 33.53 4.78
C GLU A 51 -4.95 33.39 4.97
N GLN A 52 -5.58 32.37 4.39
CA GLN A 52 -7.02 32.19 4.46
C GLN A 52 -7.48 31.77 5.87
N THR A 53 -8.65 32.26 6.26
CA THR A 53 -9.31 31.97 7.55
C THR A 53 -10.68 31.32 7.40
N ASN A 54 -11.15 31.14 6.17
CA ASN A 54 -12.49 30.66 5.85
C ASN A 54 -12.58 29.14 5.60
N LEU A 55 -11.44 28.44 5.50
CA LEU A 55 -11.40 26.99 5.39
C LEU A 55 -11.23 26.38 6.80
N ASN A 56 -12.34 25.95 7.38
CA ASN A 56 -12.30 25.22 8.66
C ASN A 56 -11.80 23.77 8.46
N HIS A 57 -10.49 23.61 8.20
CA HIS A 57 -9.87 22.34 7.91
C HIS A 57 -8.49 22.25 8.56
N ASN A 58 -8.30 21.25 9.45
CA ASN A 58 -7.01 21.01 10.09
C ASN A 58 -6.05 20.27 9.15
N PHE A 59 -5.10 21.01 8.58
CA PHE A 59 -4.04 20.42 7.74
C PHE A 59 -2.89 19.82 8.55
N GLY A 60 -2.88 19.96 9.89
CA GLY A 60 -1.78 19.54 10.76
C GLY A 60 -0.53 20.41 10.63
N LEU A 61 -0.72 21.69 10.34
CA LEU A 61 0.33 22.72 10.29
C LEU A 61 0.28 23.64 11.53
N ASP A 62 -0.82 23.61 12.26
CA ASP A 62 -1.09 24.38 13.45
C ASP A 62 -1.56 23.40 14.54
N ASP A 63 -0.79 23.28 15.62
CA ASP A 63 -1.08 22.36 16.74
C ASP A 63 -2.29 22.82 17.57
N GLU A 64 -2.70 24.10 17.48
CA GLU A 64 -3.87 24.65 18.18
C GLU A 64 -5.19 24.40 17.44
N GLN A 65 -5.16 23.99 16.17
CA GLN A 65 -6.35 23.77 15.37
C GLN A 65 -7.01 22.42 15.71
N GLU A 66 -8.26 22.46 16.15
CA GLU A 66 -9.05 21.26 16.46
C GLU A 66 -9.46 20.47 15.22
N GLY A 67 -9.78 19.19 15.40
CA GLY A 67 -10.32 18.29 14.39
C GLY A 67 -9.31 17.30 13.82
N PRO A 68 -9.78 16.35 12.97
CA PRO A 68 -8.92 15.35 12.38
C PRO A 68 -7.86 15.98 11.48
N VAL A 69 -6.60 15.66 11.73
CA VAL A 69 -5.47 16.12 10.91
C VAL A 69 -5.49 15.41 9.56
N ILE A 70 -5.75 16.14 8.49
CA ILE A 70 -5.82 15.60 7.12
C ILE A 70 -5.11 16.56 6.15
N GLY A 71 -3.86 16.26 5.80
CA GLY A 71 -3.17 16.94 4.70
C GLY A 71 -3.88 16.67 3.35
N LYS A 72 -3.71 17.56 2.37
CA LYS A 72 -4.43 17.51 1.08
C LYS A 72 -3.49 17.67 -0.10
N MET A 73 -3.86 17.02 -1.21
CA MET A 73 -3.27 17.27 -2.52
C MET A 73 -4.01 18.45 -3.17
N PHE A 74 -3.26 19.48 -3.53
CA PHE A 74 -3.71 20.59 -4.35
C PHE A 74 -3.09 20.53 -5.73
N GLY A 75 -3.79 21.07 -6.72
CA GLY A 75 -3.31 21.17 -8.08
C GLY A 75 -3.56 22.56 -8.66
N VAL A 76 -2.69 22.95 -9.58
CA VAL A 76 -2.84 24.12 -10.43
C VAL A 76 -2.75 23.71 -11.90
N LEU A 77 -3.52 24.39 -12.75
CA LEU A 77 -3.51 24.24 -14.20
C LEU A 77 -3.34 25.62 -14.83
N VAL A 78 -2.22 25.86 -15.45
CA VAL A 78 -1.99 27.06 -16.27
C VAL A 78 -2.79 26.91 -17.55
N VAL A 79 -3.57 27.92 -17.88
CA VAL A 79 -4.45 27.95 -19.04
C VAL A 79 -4.32 29.26 -19.79
N GLN A 80 -4.71 29.23 -21.06
CA GLN A 80 -4.93 30.41 -21.89
C GLN A 80 -6.42 30.54 -22.19
N ASP A 81 -7.01 31.72 -21.96
CA ASP A 81 -8.42 31.99 -22.28
C ASP A 81 -8.62 32.26 -23.78
N ALA A 82 -9.85 32.52 -24.18
CA ALA A 82 -10.22 32.81 -25.56
C ALA A 82 -9.57 34.10 -26.12
N ASP A 83 -9.22 35.04 -25.25
CA ASP A 83 -8.58 36.32 -25.61
C ASP A 83 -7.04 36.18 -25.62
N GLY A 84 -6.51 34.99 -25.37
CA GLY A 84 -5.07 34.72 -25.32
C GLY A 84 -4.39 35.08 -24.00
N ARG A 85 -5.12 35.50 -22.97
CA ARG A 85 -4.58 35.88 -21.66
C ARG A 85 -4.23 34.64 -20.85
N LEU A 86 -3.12 34.73 -20.12
CA LEU A 86 -2.64 33.64 -19.27
C LEU A 86 -3.19 33.76 -17.85
N GLY A 87 -3.67 32.66 -17.35
CA GLY A 87 -4.11 32.52 -15.98
C GLY A 87 -3.95 31.09 -15.48
N TYR A 88 -4.40 30.84 -14.27
CA TYR A 88 -4.38 29.49 -13.72
C TYR A 88 -5.68 29.17 -12.99
N LEU A 89 -6.04 27.89 -13.00
CA LEU A 89 -7.09 27.26 -12.22
C LEU A 89 -6.48 26.54 -11.03
N SER A 90 -7.22 26.42 -9.93
CA SER A 90 -6.80 25.65 -8.76
C SER A 90 -7.85 24.63 -8.34
N ALA A 91 -7.41 23.48 -7.82
CA ALA A 91 -8.26 22.41 -7.32
C ALA A 91 -7.62 21.69 -6.11
N PHE A 92 -8.43 20.94 -5.39
CA PHE A 92 -7.98 20.03 -4.34
C PHE A 92 -8.60 18.64 -4.54
N SER A 93 -7.93 17.59 -3.99
CA SER A 93 -8.43 16.23 -4.09
C SER A 93 -9.44 15.89 -2.99
N GLY A 94 -10.57 15.28 -3.38
CA GLY A 94 -11.63 14.83 -2.47
C GLY A 94 -12.38 15.99 -1.80
N LYS A 95 -12.73 15.81 -0.51
CA LYS A 95 -13.45 16.79 0.31
C LYS A 95 -12.49 17.60 1.18
N MET A 96 -12.83 18.86 1.45
CA MET A 96 -12.12 19.74 2.37
C MET A 96 -13.14 20.53 3.20
N ALA A 97 -12.94 20.65 4.50
CA ALA A 97 -13.89 21.32 5.41
C ALA A 97 -15.36 20.86 5.23
N GLY A 98 -15.56 19.54 5.02
CA GLY A 98 -16.90 18.96 4.83
C GLY A 98 -17.52 19.15 3.44
N SER A 99 -16.93 19.98 2.55
CA SER A 99 -17.40 20.27 1.20
C SER A 99 -16.42 19.83 0.12
N ASN A 100 -16.90 19.65 -1.10
CA ASN A 100 -16.09 19.47 -2.30
C ASN A 100 -16.13 20.68 -3.24
N ASP A 101 -16.88 21.73 -2.87
CA ASP A 101 -16.99 23.00 -3.57
C ASP A 101 -16.59 24.18 -2.66
N HIS A 102 -15.64 24.99 -3.11
CA HIS A 102 -15.16 26.20 -2.44
C HIS A 102 -14.79 27.25 -3.49
N SER A 103 -15.12 28.51 -3.24
CA SER A 103 -15.07 29.63 -4.21
C SER A 103 -13.72 29.85 -4.90
N LYS A 104 -12.59 29.53 -4.26
CA LYS A 104 -11.23 29.65 -4.87
C LYS A 104 -10.92 28.52 -5.85
N PHE A 105 -11.60 27.38 -5.75
CA PHE A 105 -11.27 26.14 -6.45
C PHE A 105 -12.31 25.80 -7.51
N VAL A 106 -11.90 25.17 -8.61
CA VAL A 106 -12.86 24.67 -9.59
C VAL A 106 -13.80 23.65 -8.95
N PRO A 107 -15.07 23.61 -9.35
CA PRO A 107 -16.05 22.70 -8.79
C PRO A 107 -15.70 21.23 -9.09
N PRO A 108 -16.25 20.26 -8.36
CA PRO A 108 -16.08 18.85 -8.65
C PRO A 108 -16.66 18.51 -10.03
N VAL A 109 -16.20 17.41 -10.64
CA VAL A 109 -16.76 16.90 -11.91
C VAL A 109 -18.25 16.58 -11.76
N PHE A 110 -18.60 15.99 -10.63
CA PHE A 110 -19.96 15.76 -10.17
C PHE A 110 -20.04 16.06 -8.67
N ASP A 111 -21.00 16.90 -8.28
CA ASP A 111 -21.21 17.23 -6.87
C ASP A 111 -22.14 16.20 -6.21
N MET A 112 -21.56 15.22 -5.53
CA MET A 112 -22.30 14.21 -4.78
C MET A 112 -22.85 14.70 -3.45
N LEU A 113 -22.47 15.90 -3.00
CA LEU A 113 -22.82 16.47 -1.70
C LEU A 113 -23.94 17.50 -1.75
N ILE A 114 -24.54 17.70 -2.92
CA ILE A 114 -25.74 18.55 -3.04
C ILE A 114 -26.81 18.02 -2.09
N GLU A 115 -27.45 18.93 -1.36
CA GLU A 115 -28.57 18.62 -0.47
C GLU A 115 -29.63 17.79 -1.21
N ASP A 116 -30.17 16.78 -0.55
CA ASP A 116 -31.13 15.83 -1.12
C ASP A 116 -30.61 14.91 -2.26
N SER A 117 -29.29 14.89 -2.53
CA SER A 117 -28.73 14.00 -3.53
C SER A 117 -29.03 12.51 -3.24
N PHE A 118 -29.09 11.70 -4.31
CA PHE A 118 -29.24 10.26 -4.16
C PHE A 118 -28.09 9.65 -3.34
N PHE A 119 -26.89 10.25 -3.42
CA PHE A 119 -25.70 9.79 -2.70
C PHE A 119 -25.86 9.98 -1.18
N LEU A 120 -26.27 11.18 -0.73
CA LEU A 120 -26.50 11.45 0.69
C LEU A 120 -27.62 10.56 1.25
N LYS A 121 -28.75 10.43 0.54
CA LYS A 121 -29.86 9.54 0.93
C LYS A 121 -29.42 8.07 1.03
N GLY A 122 -28.64 7.61 0.06
CA GLY A 122 -28.08 6.25 0.07
C GLY A 122 -27.10 6.04 1.23
N GLN A 123 -26.28 7.05 1.52
CA GLN A 123 -25.32 7.01 2.63
C GLN A 123 -26.01 6.98 4.00
N ASP A 124 -27.12 7.70 4.18
CA ASP A 124 -27.90 7.68 5.40
C ASP A 124 -28.51 6.30 5.67
N ILE A 125 -29.02 5.64 4.62
CA ILE A 125 -29.52 4.26 4.73
C ILE A 125 -28.38 3.33 5.17
N ILE A 126 -27.21 3.42 4.56
CA ILE A 126 -26.03 2.62 4.90
C ILE A 126 -25.59 2.87 6.35
N ASN A 127 -25.61 4.14 6.79
CA ASN A 127 -25.28 4.52 8.17
C ASN A 127 -26.28 3.94 9.18
N THR A 128 -27.57 3.94 8.84
CA THR A 128 -28.61 3.32 9.66
C THR A 128 -28.37 1.81 9.83
N ILE A 129 -28.05 1.11 8.74
CA ILE A 129 -27.70 -0.31 8.79
C ILE A 129 -26.45 -0.56 9.64
N ASN A 130 -25.42 0.28 9.50
CA ASN A 130 -24.22 0.18 10.34
C ASN A 130 -24.54 0.33 11.83
N GLN A 131 -25.45 1.24 12.16
CA GLN A 131 -25.89 1.42 13.56
C GLN A 131 -26.66 0.20 14.07
N GLN A 132 -27.56 -0.38 13.26
CA GLN A 132 -28.28 -1.60 13.61
C GLN A 132 -27.32 -2.77 13.88
N VAL A 133 -26.29 -2.97 13.02
CA VAL A 133 -25.25 -4.00 13.23
C VAL A 133 -24.53 -3.76 14.56
N LYS A 134 -24.12 -2.52 14.84
CA LYS A 134 -23.46 -2.19 16.12
C LYS A 134 -24.35 -2.46 17.32
N THR A 135 -25.66 -2.18 17.22
CA THR A 135 -26.62 -2.45 18.29
C THR A 135 -26.70 -3.95 18.57
N ILE A 136 -26.77 -4.80 17.53
CA ILE A 136 -26.78 -6.26 17.70
C ILE A 136 -25.45 -6.74 18.32
N GLU A 137 -24.32 -6.26 17.84
CA GLU A 137 -23.00 -6.66 18.34
C GLU A 137 -22.74 -6.21 19.80
N ALA A 138 -23.42 -5.16 20.25
CA ALA A 138 -23.35 -4.63 21.61
C ALA A 138 -24.51 -5.10 22.52
N ASP A 139 -25.43 -5.96 22.04
CA ASP A 139 -26.55 -6.47 22.80
C ASP A 139 -26.04 -7.32 23.98
N GLU A 140 -26.48 -6.99 25.19
CA GLU A 140 -26.06 -7.68 26.43
C GLU A 140 -26.41 -9.16 26.41
N ASN A 141 -27.57 -9.54 25.85
CA ASN A 141 -27.98 -10.94 25.77
C ASN A 141 -27.05 -11.72 24.81
N TYR A 142 -26.71 -11.13 23.69
CA TYR A 142 -25.77 -11.72 22.75
C TYR A 142 -24.37 -11.93 23.37
N ILE A 143 -23.85 -10.92 24.06
CA ILE A 143 -22.54 -10.99 24.74
C ILE A 143 -22.58 -12.07 25.84
N ASN A 144 -23.64 -12.08 26.69
CA ASN A 144 -23.80 -13.05 27.77
C ASN A 144 -23.89 -14.48 27.23
N GLN A 145 -24.67 -14.72 26.17
CA GLN A 145 -24.78 -16.04 25.55
C GLN A 145 -23.47 -16.54 24.94
N LYS A 146 -22.68 -15.66 24.37
CA LYS A 146 -21.32 -16.01 23.90
C LYS A 146 -20.41 -16.41 25.04
N GLN A 147 -20.42 -15.67 26.14
CA GLN A 147 -19.64 -16.00 27.33
C GLN A 147 -20.11 -17.33 27.96
N GLU A 148 -21.43 -17.55 28.05
CA GLU A 148 -21.98 -18.80 28.53
C GLU A 148 -21.58 -20.00 27.65
N HIS A 149 -21.62 -19.85 26.34
CA HIS A 149 -21.21 -20.90 25.40
C HIS A 149 -19.70 -21.20 25.52
N GLU A 150 -18.86 -20.21 25.70
CA GLU A 150 -17.40 -20.37 25.88
C GLU A 150 -17.09 -21.10 27.20
N GLN A 151 -17.77 -20.71 28.30
CA GLN A 151 -17.65 -21.37 29.59
C GLN A 151 -18.17 -22.83 29.55
N ALA A 152 -19.34 -23.04 28.95
CA ALA A 152 -19.92 -24.38 28.78
C ALA A 152 -19.04 -25.29 27.91
N THR A 153 -18.40 -24.72 26.86
CA THR A 153 -17.47 -25.46 26.02
C THR A 153 -16.24 -25.92 26.82
N THR A 154 -15.67 -25.06 27.64
CA THR A 154 -14.52 -25.37 28.49
C THR A 154 -14.89 -26.47 29.51
N LEU A 155 -16.00 -26.32 30.23
CA LEU A 155 -16.49 -27.28 31.21
C LEU A 155 -16.78 -28.64 30.56
N SER A 156 -17.40 -28.66 29.39
CA SER A 156 -17.71 -29.90 28.66
C SER A 156 -16.46 -30.67 28.29
N LEU A 157 -15.41 -29.99 27.85
CA LEU A 157 -14.12 -30.59 27.51
C LEU A 157 -13.46 -31.21 28.74
N GLU A 158 -13.50 -30.53 29.88
CA GLU A 158 -12.92 -31.02 31.14
C GLU A 158 -13.68 -32.24 31.66
N GLU A 159 -15.01 -32.19 31.73
CA GLU A 159 -15.84 -33.28 32.23
C GLU A 159 -15.77 -34.52 31.34
N ILE A 160 -15.84 -34.35 30.02
CA ILE A 160 -15.73 -35.47 29.06
C ILE A 160 -14.33 -36.10 29.13
N ALA A 161 -13.27 -35.29 29.27
CA ALA A 161 -11.91 -35.80 29.40
C ALA A 161 -11.73 -36.58 30.72
N SER A 162 -12.27 -36.08 31.82
CA SER A 162 -12.27 -36.74 33.13
C SER A 162 -13.03 -38.09 33.08
N SER A 163 -14.24 -38.12 32.52
CA SER A 163 -15.05 -39.32 32.35
C SER A 163 -14.35 -40.35 31.43
N LYS A 164 -13.72 -39.95 30.34
CA LYS A 164 -12.90 -40.84 29.49
C LYS A 164 -11.73 -41.46 30.25
N LYS A 165 -11.07 -40.70 31.11
CA LYS A 165 -9.98 -41.18 31.96
C LYS A 165 -10.50 -42.21 32.96
N GLN A 166 -11.66 -41.95 33.57
CA GLN A 166 -12.33 -42.89 34.50
C GLN A 166 -12.73 -44.20 33.81
N LEU A 167 -13.31 -44.12 32.60
CA LEU A 167 -13.61 -45.31 31.78
C LEU A 167 -12.38 -46.16 31.53
N LYS A 168 -11.25 -45.55 31.19
CA LYS A 168 -9.98 -46.22 30.96
C LYS A 168 -9.51 -46.90 32.26
N THR A 169 -9.52 -46.19 33.39
CA THR A 169 -9.12 -46.72 34.69
C THR A 169 -10.00 -47.89 35.10
N ASN A 170 -11.31 -47.78 34.95
CA ASN A 170 -12.26 -48.86 35.27
C ASN A 170 -12.05 -50.08 34.36
N LYS A 171 -11.76 -49.90 33.07
CA LYS A 171 -11.42 -50.94 32.13
C LYS A 171 -10.14 -51.69 32.55
N ASP A 172 -9.09 -50.97 32.90
CA ASP A 172 -7.81 -51.55 33.34
C ASP A 172 -7.97 -52.29 34.67
N ARG A 173 -8.79 -51.75 35.60
CA ARG A 173 -9.15 -52.45 36.86
C ARG A 173 -9.88 -53.75 36.58
N ARG A 174 -10.91 -53.79 35.73
CA ARG A 174 -11.65 -55.00 35.35
C ARG A 174 -10.75 -56.03 34.67
N LYS A 175 -9.77 -55.60 33.86
CA LYS A 175 -8.76 -56.49 33.25
C LYS A 175 -7.91 -57.16 34.31
N LYS A 176 -7.39 -56.39 35.27
CA LYS A 176 -6.59 -56.94 36.39
C LYS A 176 -7.42 -57.91 37.25
N LEU A 177 -8.69 -57.59 37.51
CA LEU A 177 -9.61 -58.48 38.28
C LEU A 177 -9.84 -59.80 37.56
N ARG A 178 -10.05 -59.82 36.22
CA ARG A 178 -10.15 -61.04 35.42
C ARG A 178 -8.90 -61.88 35.50
N GLU A 179 -7.75 -61.25 35.34
CA GLU A 179 -6.45 -61.92 35.42
C GLU A 179 -6.19 -62.55 36.81
N ALA A 180 -6.59 -61.85 37.89
CA ALA A 180 -6.42 -62.30 39.26
C ALA A 180 -7.35 -63.47 39.67
N GLN A 181 -8.57 -63.52 39.10
CA GLN A 181 -9.55 -64.58 39.47
C GLN A 181 -9.54 -65.78 38.53
N LYS A 182 -8.81 -65.68 37.42
CA LYS A 182 -8.67 -66.78 36.45
C LYS A 182 -7.94 -67.95 37.04
N GLY A 183 -8.62 -69.10 37.19
CA GLY A 183 -8.10 -70.34 37.78
C GLY A 183 -8.14 -70.41 39.31
N ILE A 184 -8.76 -69.40 39.98
CA ILE A 184 -9.02 -69.41 41.42
C ILE A 184 -10.49 -69.79 41.69
N LEU A 185 -11.46 -69.23 40.92
CA LEU A 185 -12.85 -69.54 40.98
C LEU A 185 -13.18 -70.79 40.15
N ASP A 186 -14.18 -71.57 40.57
CA ASP A 186 -14.74 -72.61 39.72
C ASP A 186 -15.53 -72.02 38.53
N GLU A 187 -15.88 -72.86 37.56
CA GLU A 187 -16.45 -72.40 36.30
C GLU A 187 -17.78 -71.61 36.45
N PRO A 188 -18.76 -72.05 37.24
CA PRO A 188 -19.98 -71.30 37.46
C PRO A 188 -19.79 -69.98 38.20
N ASP A 189 -18.90 -69.92 39.17
CA ASP A 189 -18.60 -68.70 39.93
C ASP A 189 -17.84 -67.70 39.11
N TYR A 190 -16.91 -68.18 38.23
CA TYR A 190 -16.21 -67.32 37.30
C TYR A 190 -17.14 -66.72 36.24
N GLU A 191 -18.09 -67.47 35.69
CA GLU A 191 -19.11 -66.93 34.75
C GLU A 191 -19.99 -65.85 35.42
N ALA A 192 -20.46 -66.09 36.66
CA ALA A 192 -21.21 -65.04 37.38
C ALA A 192 -20.40 -63.79 37.65
N PHE A 193 -19.10 -63.92 38.02
CA PHE A 193 -18.18 -62.80 38.20
C PHE A 193 -17.94 -62.05 36.89
N GLU A 194 -17.71 -62.73 35.77
CA GLU A 194 -17.50 -62.12 34.48
C GLU A 194 -18.75 -61.36 33.99
N ALA A 195 -19.95 -61.93 34.20
CA ALA A 195 -21.23 -61.28 33.89
C ALA A 195 -21.42 -59.97 34.69
N ASP A 196 -20.97 -59.93 35.95
CA ASP A 196 -21.02 -58.68 36.74
C ASP A 196 -20.02 -57.63 36.20
N LEU A 197 -18.80 -58.00 35.83
CA LEU A 197 -17.84 -57.10 35.21
C LEU A 197 -18.33 -56.53 33.85
N ILE A 198 -19.06 -57.36 33.09
CA ILE A 198 -19.72 -56.91 31.84
C ILE A 198 -20.82 -55.89 32.15
N LYS A 199 -21.69 -56.16 33.15
CA LYS A 199 -22.71 -55.20 33.59
C LYS A 199 -22.10 -53.86 34.03
N GLN A 200 -21.02 -53.90 34.80
CA GLN A 200 -20.28 -52.68 35.20
C GLN A 200 -19.78 -51.93 33.97
N SER A 201 -19.19 -52.62 32.97
CA SER A 201 -18.70 -52.01 31.74
C SER A 201 -19.81 -51.34 30.93
N LEU A 202 -20.99 -51.96 30.88
CA LEU A 202 -22.15 -51.40 30.20
C LEU A 202 -22.69 -50.15 30.92
N ARG A 203 -22.71 -50.18 32.26
CA ARG A 203 -23.09 -49.00 33.08
C ARG A 203 -22.14 -47.83 32.85
N ASP A 204 -20.84 -48.05 32.99
CA ASP A 204 -19.84 -47.02 32.76
C ASP A 204 -20.00 -46.38 31.38
N LYS A 205 -20.22 -47.20 30.36
CA LYS A 205 -20.41 -46.72 28.97
C LYS A 205 -21.72 -45.94 28.80
N HIS A 206 -22.75 -46.38 29.46
CA HIS A 206 -24.08 -45.72 29.47
C HIS A 206 -23.97 -44.33 30.12
N GLU A 207 -23.35 -44.25 31.30
CA GLU A 207 -23.14 -42.97 32.01
C GLU A 207 -22.33 -41.99 31.19
N PHE A 208 -21.25 -42.45 30.52
CA PHE A 208 -20.47 -41.63 29.63
C PHE A 208 -21.31 -41.09 28.44
N ASN A 209 -22.13 -41.93 27.84
CA ASN A 209 -23.00 -41.53 26.73
C ASN A 209 -24.05 -40.51 27.18
N ILE A 210 -24.64 -40.68 28.36
CA ILE A 210 -25.59 -39.69 28.93
C ILE A 210 -24.88 -38.33 29.11
N LEU A 211 -23.69 -38.33 29.70
CA LEU A 211 -22.91 -37.10 29.90
C LEU A 211 -22.59 -36.42 28.57
N SER A 212 -22.09 -37.18 27.58
CA SER A 212 -21.76 -36.65 26.26
C SER A 212 -22.97 -36.05 25.55
N ASN A 213 -24.10 -36.75 25.54
CA ASN A 213 -25.34 -36.28 24.91
C ASN A 213 -25.89 -35.03 25.60
N LYS A 214 -25.83 -34.98 26.96
CA LYS A 214 -26.24 -33.81 27.72
C LYS A 214 -25.44 -32.54 27.29
N TRP A 215 -24.12 -32.66 27.20
CA TRP A 215 -23.27 -31.54 26.77
C TRP A 215 -23.51 -31.17 25.32
N GLU A 216 -23.67 -32.15 24.44
CA GLU A 216 -23.95 -31.89 23.01
C GLU A 216 -25.28 -31.13 22.84
N GLN A 217 -26.33 -31.54 23.53
CA GLN A 217 -27.63 -30.86 23.52
C GLN A 217 -27.51 -29.42 24.05
N HIS A 218 -26.84 -29.24 25.20
CA HIS A 218 -26.68 -27.92 25.81
C HIS A 218 -25.89 -26.96 24.94
N LEU A 219 -24.75 -27.39 24.38
CA LEU A 219 -23.94 -26.58 23.47
C LEU A 219 -24.67 -26.26 22.16
N THR A 220 -25.46 -27.21 21.64
CA THR A 220 -26.29 -26.99 20.45
C THR A 220 -27.37 -25.93 20.70
N GLU A 221 -28.02 -25.97 21.87
CA GLU A 221 -29.02 -24.97 22.24
C GLU A 221 -28.43 -23.57 22.37
N LEU A 222 -27.30 -23.42 23.06
CA LEU A 222 -26.58 -22.14 23.18
C LEU A 222 -26.16 -21.63 21.83
N LYS A 223 -25.58 -22.48 20.98
CA LYS A 223 -25.20 -22.13 19.61
C LYS A 223 -26.37 -21.67 18.76
N SER A 224 -27.56 -22.32 18.91
CA SER A 224 -28.76 -21.91 18.20
C SER A 224 -29.25 -20.52 18.62
N ARG A 225 -29.16 -20.18 19.92
CA ARG A 225 -29.49 -18.83 20.40
C ARG A 225 -28.55 -17.77 19.88
N ILE A 226 -27.24 -18.03 19.86
CA ILE A 226 -26.22 -17.14 19.32
C ILE A 226 -26.44 -16.93 17.82
N ALA A 227 -26.73 -18.00 17.07
CA ALA A 227 -26.96 -17.96 15.64
C ALA A 227 -28.06 -16.96 15.22
N GLN A 228 -29.11 -16.78 16.05
CA GLN A 228 -30.16 -15.80 15.74
C GLN A 228 -29.63 -14.37 15.62
N PHE A 229 -28.70 -13.97 16.48
CA PHE A 229 -28.04 -12.64 16.41
C PHE A 229 -27.05 -12.58 15.26
N GLU A 230 -26.24 -13.63 15.06
CA GLU A 230 -25.23 -13.70 13.99
C GLU A 230 -25.86 -13.69 12.61
N ASP A 231 -26.95 -14.45 12.39
CA ASP A 231 -27.66 -14.49 11.11
C ASP A 231 -28.28 -13.13 10.75
N GLU A 232 -28.88 -12.43 11.73
CA GLU A 232 -29.42 -11.08 11.51
C GLU A 232 -28.31 -10.07 11.24
N ALA A 233 -27.20 -10.11 11.99
CA ALA A 233 -26.06 -9.24 11.74
C ALA A 233 -25.44 -9.50 10.36
N GLU A 234 -25.30 -10.77 9.93
CA GLU A 234 -24.81 -11.12 8.59
C GLU A 234 -25.78 -10.71 7.48
N ARG A 235 -27.09 -10.84 7.68
CA ARG A 235 -28.11 -10.34 6.77
C ARG A 235 -27.97 -8.84 6.55
N LEU A 236 -27.85 -8.06 7.64
CA LEU A 236 -27.65 -6.62 7.59
C LEU A 236 -26.31 -6.24 6.94
N LYS A 237 -25.22 -6.94 7.26
CA LYS A 237 -23.91 -6.73 6.63
C LYS A 237 -23.95 -7.03 5.13
N LYS A 238 -24.71 -8.01 4.70
CA LYS A 238 -24.92 -8.33 3.29
C LYS A 238 -25.70 -7.22 2.58
N ASP A 239 -26.86 -6.81 3.13
CA ASP A 239 -27.67 -5.70 2.59
C ASP A 239 -26.85 -4.40 2.47
N ARG A 240 -26.07 -4.09 3.52
CA ARG A 240 -25.14 -2.95 3.49
C ARG A 240 -24.14 -3.04 2.33
N ARG A 241 -23.52 -4.22 2.11
CA ARG A 241 -22.56 -4.41 1.00
C ARG A 241 -23.20 -4.21 -0.36
N GLU A 242 -24.40 -4.76 -0.57
CA GLU A 242 -25.16 -4.65 -1.81
C GLU A 242 -25.54 -3.20 -2.09
N ARG A 243 -26.10 -2.48 -1.11
CA ARG A 243 -26.46 -1.06 -1.22
C ARG A 243 -25.24 -0.17 -1.45
N SER A 244 -24.15 -0.41 -0.73
CA SER A 244 -22.91 0.34 -0.93
C SER A 244 -22.34 0.14 -2.33
N SER A 245 -22.39 -1.07 -2.87
CA SER A 245 -21.95 -1.38 -4.24
C SER A 245 -22.84 -0.71 -5.29
N ALA A 246 -24.16 -0.78 -5.11
CA ALA A 246 -25.12 -0.14 -6.01
C ALA A 246 -24.99 1.39 -6.00
N LEU A 247 -24.86 1.99 -4.80
CA LEU A 247 -24.67 3.44 -4.65
C LEU A 247 -23.37 3.90 -5.32
N GLN A 248 -22.31 3.13 -5.17
CA GLN A 248 -21.02 3.42 -5.80
C GLN A 248 -21.09 3.29 -7.32
N GLN A 249 -21.78 2.29 -7.85
CA GLN A 249 -21.99 2.15 -9.29
C GLN A 249 -22.79 3.32 -9.85
N GLN A 250 -23.90 3.69 -9.21
CA GLN A 250 -24.71 4.84 -9.60
C GLN A 250 -23.90 6.15 -9.57
N LEU A 251 -23.02 6.32 -8.57
CA LEU A 251 -22.11 7.44 -8.49
C LEU A 251 -21.14 7.48 -9.68
N PHE A 252 -20.55 6.35 -10.05
CA PHE A 252 -19.61 6.27 -11.18
C PHE A 252 -20.25 6.60 -12.53
N GLU A 253 -21.53 6.35 -12.70
CA GLU A 253 -22.30 6.71 -13.90
C GLU A 253 -22.47 8.23 -14.04
N GLN A 254 -22.46 8.97 -12.91
CA GLN A 254 -22.57 10.44 -12.92
C GLN A 254 -21.25 11.16 -13.24
N TYR A 255 -20.11 10.45 -13.12
CA TYR A 255 -18.82 11.03 -13.49
C TYR A 255 -18.58 10.87 -14.98
N VAL A 256 -18.76 11.95 -15.73
CA VAL A 256 -18.52 12.02 -17.18
C VAL A 256 -17.36 12.98 -17.43
N PHE A 257 -16.35 12.53 -18.16
CA PHE A 257 -15.12 13.27 -18.46
C PHE A 257 -15.06 13.63 -19.94
N LEU A 258 -14.69 14.91 -20.18
CA LEU A 258 -14.40 15.44 -21.51
C LEU A 258 -12.95 15.21 -21.90
N ASN A 259 -12.67 15.02 -23.18
CA ASN A 259 -11.35 15.26 -23.76
C ASN A 259 -11.28 16.67 -24.38
N ILE A 260 -10.15 17.01 -25.00
CA ILE A 260 -9.94 18.32 -25.65
C ILE A 260 -10.95 18.59 -26.79
N ASP A 261 -11.44 17.55 -27.46
CA ASP A 261 -12.41 17.62 -28.55
C ASP A 261 -13.86 17.59 -28.05
N ASN A 262 -14.08 17.69 -26.75
CA ASN A 262 -15.36 17.59 -26.04
C ASN A 262 -16.08 16.23 -26.19
N TRP A 263 -15.35 15.15 -26.44
CA TRP A 263 -15.91 13.82 -26.39
C TRP A 263 -16.05 13.35 -24.94
N GLU A 264 -17.22 12.81 -24.64
CA GLU A 264 -17.58 12.36 -23.31
C GLU A 264 -17.34 10.86 -23.14
N LYS A 265 -16.77 10.48 -21.99
CA LYS A 265 -16.78 9.08 -21.50
C LYS A 265 -17.12 9.09 -20.01
N SER A 266 -18.00 8.18 -19.63
CA SER A 266 -18.29 7.93 -18.22
C SER A 266 -17.09 7.24 -17.53
N LEU A 267 -17.00 7.41 -16.24
CA LEU A 267 -15.98 6.74 -15.43
C LEU A 267 -16.04 5.20 -15.59
N HIS A 268 -17.25 4.66 -15.74
CA HIS A 268 -17.47 3.24 -15.98
C HIS A 268 -16.86 2.79 -17.33
N GLU A 269 -17.12 3.50 -18.42
CA GLU A 269 -16.56 3.20 -19.74
C GLU A 269 -15.03 3.28 -19.76
N ILE A 270 -14.47 4.32 -19.11
CA ILE A 270 -13.02 4.51 -19.00
C ILE A 270 -12.36 3.31 -18.32
N PHE A 271 -12.94 2.78 -17.25
CA PHE A 271 -12.33 1.69 -16.48
C PHE A 271 -12.67 0.30 -17.01
N ALA A 272 -13.76 0.12 -17.74
CA ALA A 272 -14.15 -1.16 -18.35
C ALA A 272 -13.05 -1.73 -19.26
N ALA A 273 -12.32 -0.87 -19.97
CA ALA A 273 -11.22 -1.25 -20.86
C ALA A 273 -9.87 -1.48 -20.12
N THR A 274 -9.83 -1.31 -18.80
CA THR A 274 -8.60 -1.46 -18.02
C THR A 274 -8.51 -2.83 -17.33
N VAL A 275 -7.31 -3.17 -16.84
CA VAL A 275 -7.10 -4.36 -15.99
C VAL A 275 -7.89 -4.34 -14.68
N PHE A 276 -8.40 -3.19 -14.27
CA PHE A 276 -9.23 -3.04 -13.08
C PHE A 276 -10.70 -3.43 -13.31
N GLY A 277 -11.20 -3.30 -14.55
CA GLY A 277 -12.59 -3.58 -14.94
C GLY A 277 -13.65 -2.67 -14.28
N LYS A 278 -13.34 -2.10 -13.12
CA LYS A 278 -14.19 -1.18 -12.34
C LYS A 278 -13.37 -0.03 -11.77
N PRO A 279 -13.97 1.18 -11.64
CA PRO A 279 -13.30 2.30 -10.99
C PRO A 279 -13.00 2.00 -9.51
N PRO A 280 -11.81 2.32 -9.02
CA PRO A 280 -11.55 2.29 -7.57
C PRO A 280 -12.29 3.43 -6.85
N ALA A 281 -12.53 3.27 -5.56
CA ALA A 281 -13.19 4.28 -4.73
C ALA A 281 -12.53 5.65 -4.85
N ALA A 282 -13.33 6.72 -4.93
CA ALA A 282 -12.90 8.10 -5.14
C ALA A 282 -12.11 8.36 -6.45
N ALA A 283 -12.25 7.50 -7.47
CA ALA A 283 -11.80 7.84 -8.81
C ALA A 283 -12.62 9.04 -9.33
N GLY A 284 -11.95 9.99 -10.01
CA GLY A 284 -12.58 11.22 -10.48
C GLY A 284 -12.48 12.41 -9.51
N GLU A 285 -12.15 12.18 -8.24
CA GLU A 285 -12.04 13.22 -7.21
C GLU A 285 -10.64 13.85 -7.07
N CYS A 286 -9.70 13.51 -7.93
CA CYS A 286 -8.35 14.08 -7.91
C CYS A 286 -8.32 15.48 -8.53
N ALA A 287 -7.30 16.28 -8.18
CA ALA A 287 -7.22 17.67 -8.61
C ALA A 287 -7.08 17.82 -10.13
N THR A 288 -6.18 17.11 -10.78
CA THR A 288 -5.94 17.22 -12.24
C THR A 288 -7.16 16.93 -13.09
N PRO A 289 -7.94 15.84 -12.91
CA PRO A 289 -9.18 15.63 -13.65
C PRO A 289 -10.21 16.77 -13.48
N LYS A 290 -10.36 17.32 -12.27
CA LYS A 290 -11.27 18.47 -12.02
C LYS A 290 -10.82 19.70 -12.81
N LEU A 291 -9.53 20.00 -12.79
CA LEU A 291 -8.93 21.13 -13.49
C LEU A 291 -9.14 21.06 -15.00
N LEU A 292 -8.80 19.92 -15.61
CA LEU A 292 -8.99 19.70 -17.05
C LEU A 292 -10.45 19.73 -17.44
N GLN A 293 -11.34 19.10 -16.67
CA GLN A 293 -12.79 19.11 -16.91
C GLN A 293 -13.34 20.53 -16.95
N TYR A 294 -12.93 21.36 -15.98
CA TYR A 294 -13.36 22.76 -15.94
C TYR A 294 -12.79 23.57 -17.10
N ALA A 295 -11.50 23.38 -17.43
CA ALA A 295 -10.85 24.05 -18.55
C ALA A 295 -11.55 23.72 -19.87
N PHE A 296 -11.84 22.45 -20.17
CA PHE A 296 -12.53 22.03 -21.39
C PHE A 296 -13.96 22.58 -21.46
N LYS A 297 -14.73 22.48 -20.37
CA LYS A 297 -16.09 23.08 -20.31
C LYS A 297 -16.12 24.61 -20.54
N ARG A 298 -15.01 25.30 -20.25
CA ARG A 298 -14.90 26.76 -20.45
C ARG A 298 -14.19 27.14 -21.74
N GLY A 299 -13.74 26.18 -22.53
CA GLY A 299 -12.98 26.43 -23.76
C GLY A 299 -11.59 27.01 -23.50
N TYR A 300 -11.02 26.81 -22.30
CA TYR A 300 -9.67 27.23 -22.00
C TYR A 300 -8.66 26.23 -22.56
N LYS A 301 -7.51 26.72 -23.08
CA LYS A 301 -6.42 25.89 -23.57
C LYS A 301 -5.48 25.54 -22.40
N PRO A 302 -5.40 24.26 -21.97
CA PRO A 302 -4.41 23.83 -20.97
C PRO A 302 -2.99 23.94 -21.49
N LEU A 303 -2.08 24.45 -20.67
CA LEU A 303 -0.67 24.64 -21.02
C LEU A 303 0.27 23.80 -20.15
N ALA A 304 0.16 23.89 -18.82
CA ALA A 304 0.98 23.16 -17.88
C ALA A 304 0.25 22.92 -16.56
N MET A 305 0.63 21.87 -15.85
CA MET A 305 0.04 21.53 -14.54
C MET A 305 1.10 21.23 -13.48
N ALA A 306 0.72 21.37 -12.22
CA ALA A 306 1.48 20.85 -11.08
C ALA A 306 0.54 20.45 -9.94
N GLU A 307 0.87 19.38 -9.23
CA GLU A 307 0.20 18.97 -8.00
C GLU A 307 1.20 18.99 -6.83
N PHE A 308 0.79 19.45 -5.66
CA PHE A 308 1.62 19.49 -4.47
C PHE A 308 0.83 19.09 -3.21
N TRP A 309 1.54 18.56 -2.22
CA TRP A 309 0.95 18.21 -0.93
C TRP A 309 0.97 19.39 0.04
N TRP A 310 -0.15 19.61 0.75
CA TRP A 310 -0.27 20.63 1.77
C TRP A 310 -0.71 20.01 3.10
N GLY A 311 0.07 20.20 4.15
CA GLY A 311 -0.23 19.70 5.49
C GLY A 311 0.58 18.46 5.90
N ALA A 312 0.16 17.83 6.98
CA ALA A 312 0.79 16.64 7.56
C ALA A 312 0.63 15.41 6.65
N ALA A 313 1.61 14.50 6.73
CA ALA A 313 1.55 13.24 6.00
C ALA A 313 0.51 12.28 6.59
N PRO A 314 -0.17 11.47 5.75
CA PRO A 314 -0.96 10.34 6.24
C PRO A 314 -0.07 9.32 6.96
N LYS A 315 -0.62 8.56 7.91
CA LYS A 315 0.13 7.57 8.70
C LYS A 315 0.78 6.44 7.87
N SER A 316 0.19 6.10 6.73
CA SER A 316 0.63 4.99 5.87
C SER A 316 1.50 5.41 4.69
N GLU A 317 1.48 6.69 4.30
CA GLU A 317 2.13 7.20 3.10
C GLU A 317 3.16 8.27 3.44
N ILE A 318 4.18 8.41 2.59
CA ILE A 318 5.14 9.50 2.69
C ILE A 318 4.63 10.65 1.83
N ARG A 319 4.24 11.74 2.49
CA ARG A 319 3.87 13.01 1.88
C ARG A 319 4.59 14.12 2.63
N GLN A 320 5.22 15.04 1.92
CA GLN A 320 5.91 16.18 2.53
C GLN A 320 5.18 17.46 2.16
N HIS A 321 5.01 18.32 3.15
CA HIS A 321 4.41 19.65 2.96
C HIS A 321 5.13 20.44 1.87
N LYS A 322 4.38 21.02 0.93
CA LYS A 322 4.83 21.77 -0.25
C LYS A 322 5.56 20.96 -1.32
N GLN A 323 5.80 19.66 -1.11
CA GLN A 323 6.43 18.78 -2.10
C GLN A 323 5.49 18.53 -3.29
N PHE A 324 6.06 18.57 -4.53
CA PHE A 324 5.36 18.20 -5.75
C PHE A 324 5.19 16.69 -5.88
N TYR A 325 4.08 16.28 -6.44
CA TYR A 325 3.75 14.87 -6.68
C TYR A 325 3.13 14.68 -8.04
N PRO A 326 3.43 13.57 -8.75
CA PRO A 326 2.74 13.23 -9.99
C PRO A 326 1.29 12.84 -9.72
N ALA A 327 0.45 12.89 -10.75
CA ALA A 327 -0.89 12.32 -10.73
C ALA A 327 -0.83 10.81 -10.44
N CYS A 328 -1.81 10.29 -9.71
CA CYS A 328 -1.82 8.89 -9.31
C CYS A 328 -2.05 7.95 -10.51
N THR A 329 -1.36 6.82 -10.53
CA THR A 329 -1.44 5.87 -11.65
C THR A 329 -2.66 4.93 -11.60
N GLY A 330 -3.21 4.69 -10.41
CA GLY A 330 -4.33 3.75 -10.24
C GLY A 330 -5.70 4.36 -10.50
N LYS A 331 -5.90 5.63 -10.13
CA LYS A 331 -7.18 6.34 -10.30
C LYS A 331 -7.17 7.30 -11.48
N CYS A 332 -6.13 8.14 -11.57
CA CYS A 332 -6.08 9.23 -12.55
C CYS A 332 -5.60 8.77 -13.92
N LYS A 333 -4.70 7.77 -14.02
CA LYS A 333 -4.10 7.39 -15.30
C LYS A 333 -5.14 6.98 -16.37
N PRO A 334 -6.13 6.13 -16.11
CA PRO A 334 -7.17 5.84 -17.10
C PRO A 334 -8.00 7.06 -17.48
N ILE A 335 -8.36 7.90 -16.50
CA ILE A 335 -9.14 9.12 -16.74
C ILE A 335 -8.34 10.10 -17.60
N LEU A 336 -7.09 10.39 -17.21
CA LEU A 336 -6.23 11.31 -17.94
C LEU A 336 -5.83 10.77 -19.32
N ALA A 337 -5.75 9.45 -19.53
CA ALA A 337 -5.54 8.89 -20.85
C ALA A 337 -6.66 9.28 -21.83
N HIS A 338 -7.94 9.28 -21.38
CA HIS A 338 -9.05 9.79 -22.15
C HIS A 338 -9.02 11.32 -22.29
N MET A 339 -8.83 12.04 -21.18
CA MET A 339 -8.91 13.51 -21.17
C MET A 339 -7.82 14.18 -22.03
N LEU A 340 -6.64 13.56 -22.11
CA LEU A 340 -5.49 14.06 -22.89
C LEU A 340 -5.46 13.55 -24.33
N GLU A 341 -6.43 12.71 -24.74
CA GLU A 341 -6.57 12.26 -26.13
C GLU A 341 -6.77 13.49 -27.05
N GLY A 342 -5.96 13.59 -28.10
CA GLY A 342 -5.93 14.75 -29.01
C GLY A 342 -5.00 15.90 -28.58
N MET A 343 -4.43 15.88 -27.38
CA MET A 343 -3.48 16.89 -26.91
C MET A 343 -2.03 16.52 -27.21
N ALA A 344 -1.21 17.50 -27.57
CA ALA A 344 0.24 17.37 -27.60
C ALA A 344 0.77 17.37 -26.15
N VAL A 345 1.16 16.21 -25.63
CA VAL A 345 1.68 16.00 -24.27
C VAL A 345 3.18 15.73 -24.32
N ASP A 346 3.94 16.20 -23.32
CA ASP A 346 5.35 15.89 -23.17
C ASP A 346 5.61 14.37 -23.17
N ASP A 347 6.73 13.97 -23.70
CA ASP A 347 7.15 12.58 -23.69
C ASP A 347 7.36 12.09 -22.25
N ASN A 348 7.15 10.81 -22.02
CA ASN A 348 7.38 10.23 -20.70
C ASN A 348 8.90 10.12 -20.44
N PRO A 349 9.50 10.92 -19.55
CA PRO A 349 10.94 10.91 -19.31
C PRO A 349 11.48 9.55 -18.83
N LEU A 350 10.61 8.69 -18.26
CA LEU A 350 11.00 7.34 -17.84
C LEU A 350 11.18 6.37 -19.01
N LEU A 351 10.76 6.73 -20.23
CA LEU A 351 10.97 5.92 -21.44
C LEU A 351 12.30 6.25 -22.14
N GLU A 352 12.89 7.39 -21.83
CA GLU A 352 14.24 7.71 -22.27
C GLU A 352 15.24 6.82 -21.53
N ASN A 353 16.24 6.30 -22.23
CA ASN A 353 17.28 5.47 -21.63
C ASN A 353 18.30 6.38 -20.94
N PRO A 354 18.31 6.50 -19.59
CA PRO A 354 19.12 7.51 -18.90
C PRO A 354 20.62 7.20 -18.90
N THR A 355 21.03 6.03 -19.40
CA THR A 355 22.45 5.62 -19.38
C THR A 355 23.09 5.82 -20.75
N GLU A 356 23.98 6.80 -20.84
CA GLU A 356 24.78 7.11 -22.05
C GLU A 356 25.78 6.00 -22.41
N SER A 357 26.08 5.07 -21.52
CA SER A 357 27.08 4.01 -21.70
C SER A 357 26.44 2.62 -21.71
N ASN A 358 26.70 1.85 -22.78
CA ASN A 358 26.32 0.42 -22.86
C ASN A 358 27.29 -0.50 -22.08
N VAL A 359 28.30 0.03 -21.43
CA VAL A 359 29.31 -0.73 -20.68
C VAL A 359 28.75 -1.15 -19.32
N ILE A 360 28.99 -2.40 -18.95
CA ILE A 360 28.72 -2.91 -17.62
C ILE A 360 30.05 -3.05 -16.85
N ASP A 361 30.15 -2.47 -15.69
CA ASP A 361 31.32 -2.52 -14.83
C ASP A 361 31.34 -3.85 -14.06
N ILE A 362 32.32 -4.73 -14.40
CA ILE A 362 32.47 -6.06 -13.79
C ILE A 362 33.56 -5.96 -12.73
N ILE A 363 33.18 -6.26 -11.48
CA ILE A 363 34.07 -6.28 -10.32
C ILE A 363 34.77 -7.63 -10.15
N TYR A 364 34.05 -8.72 -10.49
CA TYR A 364 34.57 -10.08 -10.40
C TYR A 364 33.81 -10.99 -11.36
N GLU A 365 34.50 -11.96 -11.91
CA GLU A 365 33.92 -12.97 -12.79
C GLU A 365 34.65 -14.31 -12.62
N ASP A 366 33.89 -15.41 -12.51
CA ASP A 366 34.38 -16.77 -12.60
C ASP A 366 33.44 -17.67 -13.44
N ASP A 367 33.59 -18.98 -13.39
CA ASP A 367 32.73 -19.91 -14.14
C ASP A 367 31.30 -19.99 -13.61
N TYR A 368 31.03 -19.52 -12.39
CA TYR A 368 29.77 -19.73 -11.67
C TYR A 368 28.92 -18.47 -11.59
N PHE A 369 29.54 -17.32 -11.46
CA PHE A 369 28.82 -16.04 -11.33
C PHE A 369 29.70 -14.84 -11.73
N VAL A 370 29.04 -13.71 -11.88
CA VAL A 370 29.65 -12.40 -12.08
C VAL A 370 29.14 -11.42 -11.03
N ILE A 371 30.01 -10.57 -10.50
CA ILE A 371 29.66 -9.41 -9.68
C ILE A 371 29.82 -8.18 -10.52
N VAL A 372 28.74 -7.41 -10.62
CA VAL A 372 28.76 -6.13 -11.35
C VAL A 372 28.55 -4.96 -10.39
N ASN A 373 29.18 -3.83 -10.70
CA ASN A 373 28.82 -2.53 -10.13
C ASN A 373 27.74 -1.91 -11.02
N LYS A 374 26.47 -2.11 -10.62
CA LYS A 374 25.35 -1.56 -11.36
C LYS A 374 25.34 -0.04 -11.25
N SER A 375 25.33 0.68 -12.35
CA SER A 375 25.13 2.14 -12.35
C SER A 375 23.74 2.52 -11.82
N ALA A 376 23.61 3.74 -11.27
CA ALA A 376 22.31 4.32 -11.00
C ALA A 376 21.50 4.40 -12.33
N ASP A 377 20.18 4.35 -12.20
CA ASP A 377 19.20 4.44 -13.28
C ASP A 377 19.21 3.30 -14.31
N LEU A 378 20.09 2.30 -14.13
CA LEU A 378 20.06 1.03 -14.88
C LEU A 378 19.16 0.01 -14.16
N ARG A 379 18.33 -0.70 -14.89
CA ARG A 379 17.50 -1.79 -14.33
C ARG A 379 18.32 -3.05 -14.07
N SER A 380 17.96 -3.84 -13.07
CA SER A 380 18.55 -5.18 -12.86
C SER A 380 18.03 -6.19 -13.90
N VAL A 381 16.75 -6.08 -14.27
CA VAL A 381 16.06 -6.92 -15.28
C VAL A 381 15.23 -6.04 -16.22
N PRO A 382 14.95 -6.52 -17.46
CA PRO A 382 14.11 -5.76 -18.38
C PRO A 382 12.75 -5.43 -17.79
N GLY A 383 12.22 -4.26 -18.11
CA GLY A 383 10.86 -3.85 -17.82
C GLY A 383 9.95 -3.97 -19.05
N VAL A 384 8.69 -3.58 -18.90
CA VAL A 384 7.71 -3.61 -20.01
C VAL A 384 8.12 -2.66 -21.13
N ASN A 385 8.58 -1.44 -20.78
CA ASN A 385 8.87 -0.37 -21.76
C ASN A 385 10.37 -0.08 -21.88
N ILE A 386 11.17 -0.39 -20.86
CA ILE A 386 12.63 -0.17 -20.85
C ILE A 386 13.28 -1.54 -20.83
N HIS A 387 13.95 -1.90 -21.92
CA HIS A 387 14.59 -3.21 -22.08
C HIS A 387 16.04 -3.22 -21.62
N ASP A 388 16.71 -2.06 -21.58
CA ASP A 388 18.07 -1.94 -21.08
C ASP A 388 18.15 -2.30 -19.60
N SER A 389 19.07 -3.21 -19.27
CA SER A 389 19.23 -3.74 -17.92
C SER A 389 20.57 -4.47 -17.78
N VAL A 390 20.97 -4.74 -16.53
CA VAL A 390 22.13 -5.61 -16.27
C VAL A 390 21.97 -6.94 -16.98
N TYR A 391 20.79 -7.54 -16.92
CA TYR A 391 20.49 -8.80 -17.62
C TYR A 391 20.73 -8.69 -19.14
N SER A 392 20.13 -7.71 -19.82
CA SER A 392 20.26 -7.57 -21.28
C SER A 392 21.69 -7.27 -21.72
N ARG A 393 22.42 -6.44 -20.97
CA ARG A 393 23.83 -6.11 -21.24
C ARG A 393 24.75 -7.31 -21.04
N LEU A 394 24.55 -8.10 -19.97
CA LEU A 394 25.32 -9.34 -19.76
C LEU A 394 24.96 -10.40 -20.80
N LYS A 395 23.71 -10.52 -21.21
CA LYS A 395 23.29 -11.43 -22.28
C LYS A 395 23.95 -11.09 -23.63
N SER A 396 24.10 -9.82 -23.93
CA SER A 396 24.84 -9.38 -25.13
C SER A 396 26.35 -9.59 -25.02
N ARG A 397 26.89 -9.69 -23.80
CA ARG A 397 28.31 -9.96 -23.55
C ARG A 397 28.67 -11.44 -23.57
N PHE A 398 27.74 -12.30 -23.12
CA PHE A 398 27.93 -13.74 -23.02
C PHE A 398 27.15 -14.45 -24.13
N ASP A 399 27.84 -14.82 -25.21
CA ASP A 399 27.20 -15.39 -26.40
C ASP A 399 26.41 -16.67 -26.10
N ASP A 400 26.95 -17.58 -25.24
CA ASP A 400 26.38 -18.88 -24.95
C ASP A 400 25.85 -19.06 -23.51
N ILE A 401 25.88 -18.01 -22.68
CA ILE A 401 25.48 -18.09 -21.26
C ILE A 401 24.24 -17.22 -21.03
N GLU A 402 23.20 -17.84 -20.47
CA GLU A 402 22.00 -17.12 -20.00
C GLU A 402 22.27 -16.52 -18.61
N PRO A 403 22.32 -15.19 -18.44
CA PRO A 403 22.52 -14.54 -17.16
C PRO A 403 21.34 -14.81 -16.22
N LEU A 404 21.59 -15.35 -15.03
CA LEU A 404 20.55 -15.68 -14.05
C LEU A 404 20.60 -14.70 -12.89
N ILE A 405 19.65 -13.77 -12.85
CA ILE A 405 19.58 -12.73 -11.82
C ILE A 405 19.18 -13.35 -10.48
N VAL A 406 20.06 -13.28 -9.49
CA VAL A 406 19.88 -13.86 -8.15
C VAL A 406 19.02 -12.96 -7.25
N HIS A 407 19.28 -11.66 -7.28
CA HIS A 407 18.55 -10.63 -6.55
C HIS A 407 18.46 -9.35 -7.37
N ARG A 408 17.71 -8.36 -6.89
CA ARG A 408 17.50 -7.11 -7.60
C ARG A 408 17.91 -5.92 -6.75
N LEU A 409 18.48 -4.90 -7.40
CA LEU A 409 18.53 -3.53 -6.91
C LEU A 409 17.43 -2.71 -7.60
N ASP A 410 16.92 -1.69 -6.94
CA ASP A 410 16.02 -0.72 -7.55
C ASP A 410 16.75 0.02 -8.70
N MET A 411 16.01 0.57 -9.66
CA MET A 411 16.58 1.25 -10.82
C MET A 411 17.57 2.34 -10.40
N GLY A 412 17.15 3.26 -9.51
CA GLY A 412 18.02 4.35 -9.04
C GLY A 412 19.14 3.92 -8.08
N THR A 413 19.11 2.71 -7.51
CA THR A 413 20.16 2.21 -6.60
C THR A 413 21.35 1.72 -7.39
N SER A 414 22.55 2.21 -7.08
CA SER A 414 23.81 1.73 -7.65
C SER A 414 24.50 0.67 -6.80
N GLY A 415 25.56 0.01 -7.32
CA GLY A 415 26.44 -0.85 -6.56
C GLY A 415 26.35 -2.33 -6.87
N LEU A 416 26.84 -3.17 -5.94
CA LEU A 416 27.09 -4.59 -6.11
C LEU A 416 25.82 -5.40 -6.39
N LEU A 417 25.83 -6.12 -7.51
CA LEU A 417 24.79 -7.06 -7.93
C LEU A 417 25.44 -8.37 -8.37
N VAL A 418 25.01 -9.51 -7.79
CA VAL A 418 25.46 -10.84 -8.21
C VAL A 418 24.52 -11.43 -9.26
N VAL A 419 25.11 -11.95 -10.34
CA VAL A 419 24.40 -12.64 -11.43
C VAL A 419 25.05 -14.00 -11.63
N ALA A 420 24.29 -15.07 -11.56
CA ALA A 420 24.81 -16.42 -11.76
C ALA A 420 24.91 -16.75 -13.26
N LYS A 421 25.92 -17.56 -13.61
CA LYS A 421 26.19 -18.06 -14.97
C LYS A 421 25.65 -19.48 -15.17
N THR A 422 25.40 -20.23 -14.09
CA THR A 422 24.85 -21.59 -14.13
C THR A 422 23.60 -21.71 -13.24
N LYS A 423 22.71 -22.66 -13.58
CA LYS A 423 21.49 -22.93 -12.78
C LYS A 423 21.81 -23.41 -11.36
N GLU A 424 22.86 -24.19 -11.20
CA GLU A 424 23.34 -24.71 -9.90
C GLU A 424 23.83 -23.56 -9.01
N ALA A 425 24.66 -22.68 -9.56
CA ALA A 425 25.14 -21.49 -8.86
C ALA A 425 23.98 -20.55 -8.49
N HIS A 426 23.05 -20.33 -9.41
CA HIS A 426 21.84 -19.54 -9.16
C HIS A 426 21.05 -20.09 -7.98
N LYS A 427 20.70 -21.40 -8.00
CA LYS A 427 19.95 -22.05 -6.94
C LYS A 427 20.68 -21.97 -5.59
N PHE A 428 21.98 -22.17 -5.59
CA PHE A 428 22.81 -22.16 -4.38
C PHE A 428 22.88 -20.76 -3.76
N ILE A 429 23.17 -19.72 -4.58
CA ILE A 429 23.29 -18.34 -4.08
C ILE A 429 21.91 -17.80 -3.71
N GLN A 430 20.88 -18.06 -4.51
CA GLN A 430 19.51 -17.64 -4.21
C GLN A 430 18.99 -18.21 -2.89
N ALA A 431 19.33 -19.48 -2.57
CA ALA A 431 18.99 -20.08 -1.28
C ALA A 431 19.59 -19.32 -0.09
N GLN A 432 20.77 -18.72 -0.23
CA GLN A 432 21.38 -17.92 0.82
C GLN A 432 20.63 -16.58 1.00
N PHE A 433 20.17 -15.93 -0.08
CA PHE A 433 19.30 -14.75 0.01
C PHE A 433 17.97 -15.08 0.69
N LEU A 434 17.35 -16.22 0.35
CA LEU A 434 16.09 -16.67 0.97
C LEU A 434 16.26 -16.98 2.45
N LYS A 435 17.35 -17.66 2.83
CA LYS A 435 17.71 -17.98 4.23
C LYS A 435 18.27 -16.77 4.99
N ARG A 436 18.52 -15.64 4.32
CA ARG A 436 19.08 -14.40 4.90
C ARG A 436 20.48 -14.59 5.51
N THR A 437 21.29 -15.45 4.93
CA THR A 437 22.69 -15.68 5.33
C THR A 437 23.67 -14.77 4.59
N VAL A 438 23.21 -14.04 3.57
CA VAL A 438 23.98 -13.03 2.83
C VAL A 438 24.07 -11.75 3.65
N THR A 439 25.29 -11.26 3.88
CA THR A 439 25.52 -9.95 4.49
C THR A 439 25.57 -8.86 3.42
N LYS A 440 24.82 -7.82 3.63
CA LYS A 440 24.74 -6.66 2.70
C LYS A 440 24.85 -5.38 3.50
N ARG A 441 25.63 -4.42 2.99
CA ARG A 441 25.67 -3.07 3.51
C ARG A 441 25.46 -2.09 2.36
N TYR A 442 24.60 -1.11 2.62
CA TYR A 442 24.36 0.00 1.71
C TYR A 442 24.84 1.30 2.36
N THR A 443 25.37 2.19 1.55
CA THR A 443 25.64 3.58 1.96
C THR A 443 24.55 4.48 1.39
N ALA A 444 24.04 5.40 2.18
CA ALA A 444 23.04 6.37 1.75
C ALA A 444 23.34 7.75 2.33
N LEU A 445 22.98 8.80 1.57
CA LEU A 445 22.98 10.19 2.02
C LEU A 445 21.54 10.61 2.31
N LEU A 446 21.23 10.93 3.55
CA LEU A 446 19.90 11.40 3.97
C LEU A 446 19.79 12.92 3.83
N SER A 447 18.60 13.42 3.48
CA SER A 447 18.31 14.83 3.24
C SER A 447 18.11 15.68 4.49
N LYS A 448 18.34 15.09 5.68
CA LYS A 448 18.25 15.78 6.97
C LYS A 448 19.35 15.29 7.92
N VAL A 449 19.65 16.11 8.91
CA VAL A 449 20.47 15.69 10.06
C VAL A 449 19.61 14.91 11.03
N ILE A 450 20.01 13.65 11.32
CA ILE A 450 19.37 12.80 12.33
C ILE A 450 20.20 12.83 13.61
N THR A 451 19.52 12.80 14.76
CA THR A 451 20.16 12.94 16.11
C THR A 451 20.75 11.64 16.58
N GLU A 452 20.03 10.54 16.40
CA GLU A 452 20.46 9.21 16.81
C GLU A 452 21.63 8.74 15.95
N SER A 453 22.52 7.93 16.54
CA SER A 453 23.73 7.46 15.84
C SER A 453 23.59 6.09 15.21
N GLU A 454 22.72 5.24 15.74
CA GLU A 454 22.44 3.90 15.20
C GLU A 454 21.08 3.38 15.71
N GLY A 455 20.52 2.37 15.07
CA GLY A 455 19.27 1.77 15.47
C GLY A 455 18.75 0.71 14.54
N GLU A 456 17.50 0.29 14.77
CA GLU A 456 16.77 -0.67 13.95
C GLU A 456 15.39 -0.11 13.60
N ILE A 457 14.99 -0.25 12.33
CA ILE A 457 13.66 0.12 11.84
C ILE A 457 12.93 -1.16 11.46
N SER A 458 11.73 -1.33 12.01
CA SER A 458 10.85 -2.47 11.73
C SER A 458 9.47 -1.98 11.32
N LEU A 459 9.30 -1.67 10.03
CA LEU A 459 8.04 -1.18 9.45
C LEU A 459 7.58 -2.13 8.33
N PRO A 460 6.43 -2.81 8.48
CA PRO A 460 5.94 -3.74 7.46
C PRO A 460 5.51 -3.01 6.19
N LEU A 461 5.91 -3.53 5.03
CA LEU A 461 5.73 -2.88 3.74
C LEU A 461 4.82 -3.69 2.80
N ARG A 462 3.99 -3.01 2.04
CA ARG A 462 3.27 -3.55 0.88
C ARG A 462 3.28 -2.58 -0.29
N ALA A 463 3.01 -3.10 -1.50
CA ALA A 463 2.86 -2.25 -2.67
C ALA A 463 1.64 -1.33 -2.53
N ASP A 464 1.80 -0.06 -2.87
CA ASP A 464 0.68 0.85 -3.12
C ASP A 464 0.11 0.53 -4.50
N LEU A 465 -1.01 -0.20 -4.53
CA LEU A 465 -1.62 -0.66 -5.78
C LEU A 465 -2.14 0.50 -6.63
N LEU A 466 -2.47 1.62 -6.03
CA LEU A 466 -3.00 2.81 -6.70
C LEU A 466 -1.90 3.77 -7.19
N ASN A 467 -0.70 3.69 -6.59
CA ASN A 467 0.43 4.59 -6.90
C ASN A 467 1.73 3.82 -7.17
N ARG A 468 1.66 2.76 -7.99
CA ARG A 468 2.89 2.03 -8.38
C ARG A 468 3.90 2.96 -9.06
N PRO A 469 5.19 2.78 -8.78
CA PRO A 469 5.84 1.68 -8.06
C PRO A 469 5.98 1.88 -6.54
N ARG A 470 5.30 2.86 -5.94
CA ARG A 470 5.40 3.18 -4.50
C ARG A 470 5.06 1.99 -3.60
N GLN A 471 5.66 2.00 -2.43
CA GLN A 471 5.31 1.13 -1.30
C GLN A 471 4.64 1.97 -0.21
N LEU A 472 3.92 1.33 0.69
CA LEU A 472 3.37 1.96 1.89
C LEU A 472 3.59 1.08 3.13
N VAL A 473 3.60 1.71 4.30
CA VAL A 473 3.62 1.01 5.59
C VAL A 473 2.22 0.49 5.90
N CYS A 474 2.09 -0.80 6.15
CA CYS A 474 0.80 -1.43 6.46
C CYS A 474 0.97 -2.49 7.52
N PHE A 475 0.49 -2.22 8.72
CA PHE A 475 0.65 -3.14 9.86
C PHE A 475 -0.22 -4.40 9.74
N ASN A 476 -1.35 -4.33 9.04
CA ASN A 476 -2.28 -5.45 8.91
C ASN A 476 -1.88 -6.44 7.80
N GLU A 477 -1.45 -5.93 6.63
CA GLU A 477 -1.20 -6.75 5.43
C GLU A 477 0.24 -6.61 4.90
N GLY A 478 1.03 -5.74 5.51
CA GLY A 478 2.42 -5.50 5.11
C GLY A 478 3.32 -6.69 5.44
N LYS A 479 4.25 -6.98 4.53
CA LYS A 479 5.29 -7.98 4.77
C LYS A 479 6.36 -7.41 5.68
N LYS A 480 6.75 -8.15 6.72
CA LYS A 480 7.82 -7.76 7.66
C LYS A 480 9.06 -7.25 6.91
N ALA A 481 9.51 -6.06 7.28
CA ALA A 481 10.72 -5.44 6.76
C ALA A 481 11.53 -4.89 7.94
N VAL A 482 12.82 -5.23 8.01
CA VAL A 482 13.71 -4.85 9.11
C VAL A 482 15.04 -4.37 8.54
N THR A 483 15.50 -3.20 9.00
CA THR A 483 16.76 -2.57 8.60
C THR A 483 17.51 -2.08 9.83
N LYS A 484 18.76 -2.52 10.03
CA LYS A 484 19.70 -1.88 10.95
C LYS A 484 20.41 -0.74 10.25
N TRP A 485 20.73 0.30 11.00
CA TRP A 485 21.42 1.46 10.44
C TRP A 485 22.41 2.06 11.44
N LYS A 486 23.41 2.78 10.90
CA LYS A 486 24.40 3.51 11.68
C LYS A 486 24.85 4.76 10.93
N VAL A 487 24.96 5.88 11.64
CA VAL A 487 25.51 7.12 11.12
C VAL A 487 27.02 7.00 10.94
N ILE A 488 27.50 7.44 9.79
CA ILE A 488 28.90 7.48 9.44
C ILE A 488 29.43 8.91 9.50
N GLN A 489 28.62 9.88 9.02
CA GLN A 489 29.00 11.28 8.98
C GLN A 489 27.75 12.15 9.04
N ARG A 490 27.87 13.32 9.69
CA ARG A 490 26.89 14.39 9.67
C ARG A 490 27.49 15.64 9.08
N ASN A 491 26.76 16.26 8.18
CA ASN A 491 27.07 17.59 7.65
C ASN A 491 25.99 18.58 8.13
N GLU A 492 26.06 19.87 7.74
CA GLU A 492 25.08 20.88 8.15
C GLU A 492 23.62 20.52 7.83
N HIS A 493 23.38 19.86 6.71
CA HIS A 493 22.02 19.57 6.19
C HIS A 493 21.77 18.10 5.87
N THR A 494 22.79 17.25 5.93
CA THR A 494 22.71 15.86 5.51
C THR A 494 23.36 14.90 6.50
N THR A 495 22.96 13.62 6.45
CA THR A 495 23.57 12.55 7.23
C THR A 495 23.94 11.39 6.31
N LYS A 496 25.21 10.98 6.28
CA LYS A 496 25.65 9.75 5.63
C LYS A 496 25.46 8.57 6.58
N VAL A 497 24.79 7.52 6.12
CA VAL A 497 24.47 6.34 6.94
C VAL A 497 24.83 5.04 6.22
N HIS A 498 25.17 4.03 7.02
CA HIS A 498 25.18 2.65 6.58
C HIS A 498 23.86 1.96 6.95
N PHE A 499 23.32 1.17 6.02
CA PHE A 499 22.15 0.31 6.22
C PHE A 499 22.52 -1.17 6.07
N TRP A 500 22.03 -2.02 6.96
CA TRP A 500 22.07 -3.47 6.87
C TRP A 500 20.65 -4.01 6.82
N PRO A 501 20.08 -4.22 5.61
CA PRO A 501 18.73 -4.76 5.48
C PRO A 501 18.72 -6.26 5.84
N LEU A 502 18.04 -6.62 6.92
CA LEU A 502 17.81 -8.00 7.33
C LEU A 502 16.75 -8.70 6.48
N THR A 503 15.94 -7.94 5.79
CA THR A 503 14.95 -8.36 4.79
C THR A 503 15.21 -7.62 3.46
N GLY A 504 14.56 -8.02 2.37
CA GLY A 504 14.73 -7.41 1.05
C GLY A 504 13.38 -7.10 0.41
N ARG A 505 12.65 -6.09 0.91
CA ARG A 505 11.40 -5.64 0.30
C ARG A 505 11.68 -4.53 -0.70
N THR A 506 10.84 -4.43 -1.72
CA THR A 506 10.90 -3.33 -2.71
C THR A 506 10.92 -2.00 -1.98
N HIS A 507 11.82 -1.10 -2.37
CA HIS A 507 12.02 0.23 -1.79
C HIS A 507 12.22 0.25 -0.26
N GLN A 508 12.65 -0.88 0.37
CA GLN A 508 12.72 -0.98 1.83
C GLN A 508 13.52 0.15 2.47
N LEU A 509 14.76 0.37 2.02
CA LEU A 509 15.63 1.39 2.59
C LEU A 509 15.08 2.80 2.34
N ARG A 510 14.51 3.04 1.16
CA ARG A 510 13.88 4.31 0.78
C ARG A 510 12.70 4.63 1.69
N MET A 511 11.80 3.64 1.93
CA MET A 511 10.65 3.78 2.84
C MET A 511 11.07 3.96 4.30
N HIS A 512 12.01 3.14 4.78
CA HIS A 512 12.49 3.21 6.16
C HIS A 512 13.18 4.54 6.46
N SER A 513 13.88 5.12 5.47
CA SER A 513 14.50 6.44 5.61
C SER A 513 13.47 7.57 5.66
N ALA A 514 12.47 7.52 4.78
CA ALA A 514 11.55 8.63 4.55
C ALA A 514 10.33 8.65 5.48
N HIS A 515 9.88 7.48 5.98
CA HIS A 515 8.66 7.38 6.79
C HIS A 515 8.82 8.03 8.16
N LEU A 516 7.75 8.67 8.69
CA LEU A 516 7.73 9.34 10.00
C LEU A 516 8.15 8.43 11.17
N GLN A 517 7.72 7.16 11.13
CA GLN A 517 8.09 6.15 12.13
C GLN A 517 9.41 5.45 11.83
N GLY A 518 10.10 5.82 10.75
CA GLY A 518 11.48 5.45 10.44
C GLY A 518 12.42 6.58 10.81
N LEU A 519 13.28 7.02 9.88
CA LEU A 519 14.22 8.12 10.14
C LEU A 519 13.62 9.51 9.88
N ASN A 520 12.46 9.60 9.24
CA ASN A 520 11.86 10.86 8.78
C ASN A 520 12.86 11.76 8.01
N ALA A 521 13.79 11.13 7.32
CA ALA A 521 14.88 11.74 6.56
C ALA A 521 15.02 10.99 5.23
N PRO A 522 14.30 11.37 4.17
CA PRO A 522 14.42 10.74 2.86
C PRO A 522 15.86 10.71 2.36
N ILE A 523 16.18 9.72 1.53
CA ILE A 523 17.46 9.67 0.83
C ILE A 523 17.50 10.81 -0.19
N VAL A 524 18.62 11.51 -0.30
CA VAL A 524 18.82 12.57 -1.29
C VAL A 524 18.62 12.00 -2.71
N GLY A 525 17.84 12.71 -3.53
CA GLY A 525 17.53 12.28 -4.90
C GLY A 525 16.46 11.18 -4.99
N ASP A 526 15.75 10.90 -3.89
CA ASP A 526 14.60 9.99 -3.93
C ASP A 526 13.39 10.70 -4.55
N ASP A 527 13.11 10.42 -5.81
CA ASP A 527 12.01 10.97 -6.60
C ASP A 527 10.63 10.51 -6.15
N LEU A 528 10.55 9.38 -5.45
CA LEU A 528 9.28 8.82 -4.97
C LEU A 528 8.93 9.26 -3.55
N TYR A 529 9.90 9.31 -2.64
CA TYR A 529 9.66 9.51 -1.21
C TYR A 529 10.33 10.75 -0.64
N GLY A 530 11.08 11.48 -1.45
CA GLY A 530 11.79 12.70 -1.10
C GLY A 530 11.73 13.74 -2.20
N THR A 531 12.81 14.47 -2.38
CA THR A 531 13.02 15.44 -3.45
C THR A 531 14.01 14.88 -4.45
N GLY A 532 13.67 14.87 -5.73
CA GLY A 532 14.54 14.44 -6.81
C GLY A 532 15.82 15.28 -6.88
N ALA A 533 16.90 14.65 -7.30
CA ALA A 533 18.20 15.27 -7.60
C ALA A 533 18.82 14.57 -8.80
N LYS A 534 20.11 14.82 -9.07
CA LYS A 534 20.83 14.20 -10.20
C LYS A 534 20.71 12.66 -10.24
N ARG A 535 20.64 12.01 -9.07
CA ARG A 535 20.46 10.56 -8.91
C ARG A 535 19.95 10.23 -7.50
N LEU A 536 19.53 9.00 -7.27
CA LEU A 536 19.31 8.48 -5.92
C LEU A 536 20.67 8.20 -5.24
N TYR A 537 20.93 8.83 -4.10
CA TYR A 537 22.17 8.66 -3.32
C TYR A 537 22.08 7.45 -2.39
N LEU A 538 21.91 6.27 -3.02
CA LEU A 538 21.85 4.95 -2.37
C LEU A 538 22.72 3.97 -3.14
N HIS A 539 23.72 3.38 -2.46
CA HIS A 539 24.72 2.52 -3.05
C HIS A 539 24.86 1.20 -2.29
N ALA A 540 24.81 0.07 -2.99
CA ALA A 540 25.06 -1.26 -2.45
C ALA A 540 26.59 -1.50 -2.37
N ALA A 541 27.18 -1.06 -1.25
CA ALA A 541 28.64 -0.96 -1.10
C ALA A 541 29.32 -2.29 -0.71
N TYR A 542 28.60 -3.22 -0.09
CA TYR A 542 29.17 -4.46 0.45
C TYR A 542 28.26 -5.65 0.24
N LEU A 543 28.83 -6.77 -0.20
CA LEU A 543 28.14 -8.04 -0.41
C LEU A 543 29.04 -9.20 0.03
N GLN A 544 28.54 -10.06 0.94
CA GLN A 544 29.24 -11.25 1.41
C GLN A 544 28.33 -12.47 1.37
N PHE A 545 28.80 -13.55 0.77
CA PHE A 545 28.07 -14.82 0.67
C PHE A 545 29.04 -15.99 0.51
N VAL A 546 28.53 -17.23 0.59
CA VAL A 546 29.35 -18.47 0.42
C VAL A 546 29.40 -18.79 -1.08
N HIS A 547 30.60 -19.00 -1.59
CA HIS A 547 30.86 -19.35 -2.99
C HIS A 547 30.25 -20.73 -3.34
N PRO A 548 29.57 -20.86 -4.50
CA PRO A 548 28.83 -22.08 -4.85
C PRO A 548 29.72 -23.33 -5.00
N GLN A 549 30.96 -23.17 -5.44
CA GLN A 549 31.89 -24.30 -5.64
C GLN A 549 32.83 -24.52 -4.44
N SER A 550 33.62 -23.52 -4.08
CA SER A 550 34.64 -23.66 -3.02
C SER A 550 34.05 -23.74 -1.61
N LYS A 551 32.79 -23.38 -1.40
CA LYS A 551 32.11 -23.29 -0.11
C LYS A 551 32.76 -22.31 0.89
N GLN A 552 33.71 -21.50 0.43
CA GLN A 552 34.33 -20.47 1.25
C GLN A 552 33.48 -19.20 1.24
N THR A 553 33.51 -18.43 2.32
CA THR A 553 32.91 -17.11 2.40
C THR A 553 33.74 -16.14 1.57
N ILE A 554 33.09 -15.46 0.64
CA ILE A 554 33.71 -14.43 -0.21
C ILE A 554 33.05 -13.10 0.04
N THR A 555 33.85 -12.04 -0.11
CA THR A 555 33.42 -10.67 0.20
C THR A 555 33.81 -9.74 -0.95
N PHE A 556 32.87 -8.87 -1.31
CA PHE A 556 33.06 -7.80 -2.27
C PHE A 556 32.70 -6.47 -1.61
N GLU A 557 33.53 -5.48 -1.82
CA GLU A 557 33.32 -4.13 -1.30
C GLU A 557 33.77 -3.11 -2.34
N ILE A 558 32.94 -2.11 -2.59
CA ILE A 558 33.23 -0.99 -3.49
C ILE A 558 32.84 0.31 -2.80
N PRO A 559 33.63 1.39 -3.00
CA PRO A 559 33.28 2.70 -2.46
C PRO A 559 32.04 3.26 -3.18
N GLU A 560 31.26 4.05 -2.47
CA GLU A 560 30.27 4.94 -3.09
C GLU A 560 30.94 6.08 -3.86
N ASP A 561 30.26 6.61 -4.86
CA ASP A 561 30.72 7.74 -5.71
C ASP A 561 30.14 9.10 -5.26
N PHE A 562 29.76 9.27 -3.94
CA PHE A 562 29.19 10.48 -3.38
C PHE A 562 29.54 10.72 -1.91
#